data_af2f0bbd9d9be7242da744b363054257
#
_entry.id   af2f0bbd9d9be7242da744b363054257
#
_cell.length_a   1.000
_cell.length_b   1.000
_cell.length_c   1.000
_cell.angle_alpha   90.00
_cell.angle_beta   90.00
_cell.angle_gamma   90.00
#
_symmetry.space_group_name_H-M   'P 1'
#
loop_
_entity.id
_entity.type
_entity.pdbx_description
1 polymer ?
#
loop_
_entity_poly.entity_id
_entity_poly.type
_entity_poly.pdbx_seq_one_letter_code
_entity_poly.pdbx_strand_id
1 'polypeptide(L)'
;KLGKPGKQGAELHCEQLTVADLSVIGSRGIELEAIGNTYIEAQSYVALAHRLTFSQAKEMLVQEGGRQDARLWLDENRTPQPNAAARRISYQVRTRKVEVNGTRYLDLNRLRQKEP
;
A
#
# COMPACT_ATOMS: atom_id res chain seq x y z
N LYS A 1 11.56 -0.29 16.41
CA LYS A 1 10.17 -0.64 16.11
C LYS A 1 9.22 0.43 16.64
N LEU A 2 8.22 0.75 15.87
CA LEU A 2 7.31 1.83 16.20
C LEU A 2 6.14 1.41 17.08
N GLY A 3 5.95 0.13 17.31
CA GLY A 3 4.81 -0.34 18.05
C GLY A 3 3.61 -0.55 17.16
N LYS A 4 2.47 -0.74 17.77
CA LYS A 4 1.26 -1.05 17.00
C LYS A 4 0.74 0.21 16.34
N PRO A 5 0.18 0.09 15.13
CA PRO A 5 -0.42 1.24 14.47
C PRO A 5 -1.60 1.76 15.28
N GLY A 6 -1.69 3.06 15.41
CA GLY A 6 -2.84 3.69 15.98
C GLY A 6 -3.91 3.91 14.94
N LYS A 7 -4.85 4.78 15.24
CA LYS A 7 -5.94 5.05 14.32
C LYS A 7 -5.46 5.58 12.98
N GLN A 8 -4.38 6.35 12.99
CA GLN A 8 -3.87 6.95 11.77
C GLN A 8 -2.48 6.46 11.46
N GLY A 9 -2.00 5.50 12.22
CA GLY A 9 -0.67 5.01 12.04
C GLY A 9 -0.60 3.82 11.11
N ALA A 10 0.62 3.47 10.75
CA ALA A 10 0.88 2.30 9.95
C ALA A 10 2.18 1.69 10.40
N GLU A 11 2.28 0.39 10.24
CA GLU A 11 3.50 -0.35 10.54
C GLU A 11 4.12 -0.79 9.22
N LEU A 12 5.39 -0.46 9.03
CA LEU A 12 6.08 -0.75 7.78
C LEU A 12 7.29 -1.61 8.06
N HIS A 13 7.44 -2.66 7.27
CA HIS A 13 8.60 -3.55 7.32
C HIS A 13 9.21 -3.62 5.92
N CYS A 14 10.52 -3.50 5.84
CA CYS A 14 11.22 -3.57 4.57
C CYS A 14 12.70 -3.77 4.84
N GLU A 15 13.44 -4.07 3.78
CA GLU A 15 14.89 -4.22 3.89
C GLU A 15 15.60 -2.89 3.73
N GLN A 16 15.05 -2.02 2.91
CA GLN A 16 15.65 -0.72 2.67
C GLN A 16 14.56 0.33 2.58
N LEU A 17 14.72 1.44 3.28
CA LEU A 17 13.72 2.50 3.32
C LEU A 17 14.39 3.83 3.03
N THR A 18 13.80 4.58 2.12
CA THR A 18 14.21 5.94 1.81
C THR A 18 13.03 6.86 2.07
N VAL A 19 13.26 7.92 2.80
CA VAL A 19 12.23 8.90 3.13
C VAL A 19 12.70 10.26 2.67
N ALA A 20 11.88 10.94 1.88
CA ALA A 20 12.16 12.29 1.43
C ALA A 20 11.14 13.25 2.03
N ASP A 21 11.65 14.29 2.68
CA ASP A 21 10.80 15.34 3.25
C ASP A 21 10.73 16.47 2.24
N LEU A 22 9.60 16.56 1.54
CA LEU A 22 9.46 17.51 0.45
C LEU A 22 9.20 18.93 0.92
N SER A 23 8.95 19.13 2.21
CA SER A 23 8.75 20.47 2.73
C SER A 23 10.00 21.33 2.55
N VAL A 24 11.16 20.70 2.48
CA VAL A 24 12.42 21.41 2.31
C VAL A 24 12.47 22.14 0.96
N ILE A 25 11.80 21.60 -0.07
CA ILE A 25 11.83 22.20 -1.40
C ILE A 25 10.47 22.85 -1.74
N GLY A 26 9.66 23.12 -0.71
CA GLY A 26 8.41 23.86 -0.92
C GLY A 26 7.20 23.02 -1.26
N SER A 27 7.34 21.71 -1.37
CA SER A 27 6.20 20.82 -1.55
C SER A 27 5.67 20.37 -0.21
N ARG A 28 4.54 19.66 -0.23
CA ARG A 28 3.91 19.23 1.01
C ARG A 28 4.19 17.76 1.26
N GLY A 29 4.50 17.47 2.52
CA GLY A 29 4.52 16.12 3.01
C GLY A 29 5.78 15.37 2.68
N ILE A 30 5.69 14.09 2.85
CA ILE A 30 6.82 13.20 2.66
C ILE A 30 6.50 12.21 1.54
N GLU A 31 7.58 11.68 0.97
CA GLU A 31 7.51 10.53 0.08
C GLU A 31 8.44 9.47 0.64
N LEU A 32 8.01 8.22 0.53
CA LEU A 32 8.87 7.14 0.97
C LEU A 32 8.91 6.04 -0.08
N GLU A 33 10.04 5.32 -0.05
CA GLU A 33 10.25 4.19 -0.93
C GLU A 33 10.84 3.06 -0.10
N ALA A 34 10.18 1.92 -0.11
CA ALA A 34 10.61 0.74 0.62
C ALA A 34 10.90 -0.35 -0.39
N ILE A 35 12.01 -1.04 -0.21
CA ILE A 35 12.43 -2.08 -1.14
C ILE A 35 12.80 -3.32 -0.35
N GLY A 36 12.40 -4.47 -0.87
CA GLY A 36 12.77 -5.77 -0.34
C GLY A 36 11.79 -6.26 0.71
N ASN A 37 10.96 -7.23 0.35
CA ASN A 37 10.00 -7.85 1.26
C ASN A 37 9.21 -6.80 2.01
N THR A 38 8.66 -5.83 1.28
CA THR A 38 7.98 -4.73 1.93
C THR A 38 6.58 -5.16 2.36
N TYR A 39 6.19 -4.65 3.52
CA TYR A 39 4.91 -4.96 4.12
C TYR A 39 4.45 -3.72 4.86
N ILE A 40 3.24 -3.27 4.59
CA ILE A 40 2.66 -2.17 5.33
C ILE A 40 1.29 -2.59 5.84
N GLU A 41 1.08 -2.36 7.12
CA GLU A 41 -0.20 -2.65 7.75
C GLU A 41 -0.74 -1.35 8.31
N ALA A 42 -1.81 -0.87 7.69
CA ALA A 42 -2.50 0.32 8.16
C ALA A 42 -3.88 -0.10 8.65
N GLN A 43 -4.62 0.86 9.16
CA GLN A 43 -5.91 0.54 9.74
C GLN A 43 -6.88 0.02 8.70
N SER A 44 -6.84 0.54 7.49
CA SER A 44 -7.81 0.21 6.47
C SER A 44 -7.26 -0.64 5.33
N TYR A 45 -5.98 -1.00 5.38
CA TYR A 45 -5.43 -1.84 4.34
C TYR A 45 -4.15 -2.51 4.79
N VAL A 46 -3.80 -3.58 4.08
CA VAL A 46 -2.52 -4.28 4.24
C VAL A 46 -1.95 -4.47 2.85
N ALA A 47 -0.67 -4.19 2.68
CA ALA A 47 -0.03 -4.28 1.38
C ALA A 47 1.30 -5.02 1.48
N LEU A 48 1.53 -5.90 0.51
CA LEU A 48 2.79 -6.61 0.34
C LEU A 48 3.35 -6.30 -1.03
N ALA A 49 4.65 -6.12 -1.14
CA ALA A 49 5.27 -5.84 -2.41
C ALA A 49 6.77 -6.05 -2.31
N HIS A 50 7.43 -6.12 -3.46
CA HIS A 50 8.88 -6.04 -3.50
C HIS A 50 9.34 -4.60 -3.33
N ARG A 51 8.62 -3.68 -3.97
CA ARG A 51 8.89 -2.26 -3.87
C ARG A 51 7.59 -1.53 -3.62
N LEU A 52 7.63 -0.59 -2.72
CA LEU A 52 6.45 0.16 -2.33
C LEU A 52 6.83 1.62 -2.22
N THR A 53 6.06 2.49 -2.88
CA THR A 53 6.24 3.91 -2.74
C THR A 53 4.97 4.54 -2.25
N PHE A 54 5.10 5.56 -1.42
CA PHE A 54 3.96 6.28 -0.90
C PHE A 54 4.22 7.78 -0.99
N SER A 55 3.25 8.49 -1.52
CA SER A 55 3.27 9.95 -1.58
C SER A 55 2.20 10.48 -0.66
N GLN A 56 2.61 11.20 0.38
CA GLN A 56 1.67 11.79 1.32
C GLN A 56 0.82 12.86 0.64
N ALA A 57 1.43 13.66 -0.21
CA ALA A 57 0.70 14.73 -0.88
C ALA A 57 -0.39 14.19 -1.79
N LYS A 58 -0.12 13.09 -2.47
CA LYS A 58 -1.10 12.48 -3.38
C LYS A 58 -1.94 11.43 -2.69
N GLU A 59 -1.57 11.04 -1.47
CA GLU A 59 -2.21 9.94 -0.74
C GLU A 59 -2.26 8.68 -1.60
N MET A 60 -1.18 8.44 -2.31
CA MET A 60 -1.10 7.37 -3.29
C MET A 60 -0.05 6.35 -2.88
N LEU A 61 -0.45 5.09 -2.85
CA LEU A 61 0.42 3.96 -2.58
C LEU A 61 0.62 3.20 -3.88
N VAL A 62 1.88 2.95 -4.25
CA VAL A 62 2.19 2.16 -5.44
C VAL A 62 2.99 0.95 -5.00
N GLN A 63 2.51 -0.22 -5.39
CA GLN A 63 3.12 -1.50 -5.06
C GLN A 63 3.62 -2.15 -6.33
N GLU A 64 4.86 -2.63 -6.31
CA GLU A 64 5.43 -3.34 -7.45
C GLU A 64 5.92 -4.70 -6.97
N GLY A 65 5.55 -5.74 -7.70
CA GLY A 65 5.98 -7.08 -7.40
C GLY A 65 7.40 -7.33 -7.88
N GLY A 66 8.00 -8.38 -7.34
CA GLY A 66 9.25 -8.90 -7.81
C GLY A 66 9.03 -10.30 -8.32
N ARG A 67 9.58 -11.29 -7.61
CA ARG A 67 9.31 -12.67 -7.95
C ARG A 67 7.86 -13.03 -7.73
N GLN A 68 7.26 -12.41 -6.70
CA GLN A 68 5.85 -12.60 -6.40
C GLN A 68 5.12 -11.33 -6.72
N ASP A 69 3.82 -11.45 -7.03
CA ASP A 69 3.00 -10.30 -7.30
C ASP A 69 2.81 -9.46 -6.05
N ALA A 70 2.59 -8.17 -6.25
CA ALA A 70 2.14 -7.31 -5.19
C ALA A 70 0.73 -7.73 -4.78
N ARG A 71 0.40 -7.56 -3.50
CA ARG A 71 -0.88 -7.96 -2.95
C ARG A 71 -1.45 -6.87 -2.08
N LEU A 72 -2.76 -6.70 -2.15
CA LEU A 72 -3.44 -5.66 -1.39
C LEU A 72 -4.70 -6.21 -0.75
N TRP A 73 -4.81 -6.01 0.55
CA TRP A 73 -6.02 -6.33 1.32
C TRP A 73 -6.64 -5.02 1.76
N LEU A 74 -7.94 -4.89 1.56
CA LEU A 74 -8.67 -3.69 1.96
C LEU A 74 -9.54 -3.93 3.19
N ASP A 75 -9.25 -5.00 3.91
CA ASP A 75 -9.93 -5.35 5.15
C ASP A 75 -8.96 -5.31 6.30
N GLU A 76 -9.49 -5.04 7.50
CA GLU A 76 -8.71 -5.20 8.71
C GLU A 76 -8.30 -6.64 8.90
N ASN A 77 -9.18 -7.56 8.55
CA ASN A 77 -8.92 -8.97 8.68
C ASN A 77 -8.24 -9.45 7.41
N ARG A 78 -6.99 -9.84 7.56
CA ARG A 78 -6.23 -10.33 6.43
C ARG A 78 -6.65 -11.74 6.12
N THR A 79 -7.53 -11.87 5.14
CA THR A 79 -7.97 -13.19 4.69
C THR A 79 -6.86 -13.84 3.88
N PRO A 80 -6.95 -15.17 3.65
CA PRO A 80 -5.92 -15.82 2.84
C PRO A 80 -5.76 -15.22 1.46
N GLN A 81 -6.86 -14.72 0.88
CA GLN A 81 -6.80 -14.14 -0.45
C GLN A 81 -6.89 -12.64 -0.39
N PRO A 82 -5.98 -11.93 -1.08
CA PRO A 82 -6.05 -10.47 -1.12
C PRO A 82 -7.22 -10.02 -1.98
N ASN A 83 -7.54 -8.73 -1.85
CA ASN A 83 -8.51 -8.12 -2.75
C ASN A 83 -7.92 -7.95 -4.15
N ALA A 84 -6.61 -7.76 -4.25
CA ALA A 84 -5.95 -7.62 -5.53
C ALA A 84 -4.56 -8.23 -5.47
N ALA A 85 -4.14 -8.86 -6.55
CA ALA A 85 -2.78 -9.34 -6.72
C ALA A 85 -2.39 -9.06 -8.16
N ALA A 86 -1.26 -8.37 -8.38
CA ALA A 86 -0.86 -7.94 -9.70
C ALA A 86 0.61 -7.56 -9.67
N ARG A 87 1.19 -7.40 -10.86
CA ARG A 87 2.56 -6.96 -10.96
C ARG A 87 2.72 -5.55 -10.40
N ARG A 88 1.70 -4.73 -10.57
CA ARG A 88 1.73 -3.38 -10.06
C ARG A 88 0.33 -2.99 -9.62
N ILE A 89 0.23 -2.41 -8.44
CA ILE A 89 -1.03 -1.93 -7.87
C ILE A 89 -0.84 -0.49 -7.44
N SER A 90 -1.73 0.38 -7.89
CA SER A 90 -1.78 1.76 -7.41
C SER A 90 -3.05 1.91 -6.59
N TYR A 91 -2.92 2.39 -5.37
CA TYR A 91 -4.04 2.53 -4.46
C TYR A 91 -4.10 3.98 -3.97
N GLN A 92 -5.21 4.65 -4.33
CA GLN A 92 -5.47 5.99 -3.83
C GLN A 92 -6.20 5.83 -2.51
N VAL A 93 -5.51 6.15 -1.42
CA VAL A 93 -5.99 5.83 -0.07
C VAL A 93 -7.27 6.57 0.25
N ARG A 94 -7.34 7.84 -0.12
CA ARG A 94 -8.49 8.66 0.25
C ARG A 94 -9.77 8.21 -0.45
N THR A 95 -9.68 7.92 -1.74
CA THR A 95 -10.87 7.56 -2.52
C THR A 95 -11.08 6.06 -2.61
N ARG A 96 -10.10 5.27 -2.14
CA ARG A 96 -10.11 3.82 -2.20
C ARG A 96 -10.13 3.30 -3.64
N LYS A 97 -9.58 4.07 -4.55
CA LYS A 97 -9.49 3.67 -5.95
C LYS A 97 -8.27 2.79 -6.16
N VAL A 98 -8.48 1.64 -6.78
CA VAL A 98 -7.43 0.66 -7.05
C VAL A 98 -7.24 0.52 -8.55
N GLU A 99 -6.00 0.62 -9.01
CA GLU A 99 -5.63 0.36 -10.39
C GLU A 99 -4.58 -0.73 -10.41
N VAL A 100 -4.74 -1.68 -11.31
CA VAL A 100 -3.81 -2.81 -11.38
C VAL A 100 -3.29 -2.98 -12.80
N ASN A 101 -2.03 -3.41 -12.88
CA ASN A 101 -1.40 -3.76 -14.14
C ASN A 101 -0.78 -5.13 -13.99
N GLY A 102 -0.96 -5.98 -15.01
CA GLY A 102 -0.51 -7.36 -14.93
C GLY A 102 -1.30 -8.11 -13.88
N THR A 103 -2.62 -8.03 -13.98
CA THR A 103 -3.52 -8.57 -12.97
C THR A 103 -3.45 -10.08 -12.91
N ARG A 104 -3.28 -10.61 -11.70
CA ARG A 104 -3.42 -12.04 -11.45
C ARG A 104 -4.74 -12.33 -10.75
N TYR A 105 -5.19 -11.42 -9.92
CA TYR A 105 -6.38 -11.64 -9.13
C TYR A 105 -6.98 -10.32 -8.71
N LEU A 106 -8.28 -10.18 -8.84
CA LEU A 106 -8.99 -9.01 -8.38
C LEU A 106 -10.39 -9.45 -7.96
N ASP A 107 -10.72 -9.24 -6.69
CA ASP A 107 -12.02 -9.64 -6.16
C ASP A 107 -12.95 -8.42 -6.17
N LEU A 108 -13.70 -8.29 -7.25
CA LEU A 108 -14.59 -7.15 -7.41
C LEU A 108 -15.74 -7.17 -6.42
N ASN A 109 -16.21 -8.36 -6.08
CA ASN A 109 -17.31 -8.45 -5.14
C ASN A 109 -16.93 -7.94 -3.76
N ARG A 110 -15.75 -8.33 -3.30
CA ARG A 110 -15.29 -7.85 -2.00
C ARG A 110 -15.03 -6.36 -2.01
N LEU A 111 -14.52 -5.83 -3.13
CA LEU A 111 -14.32 -4.39 -3.23
C LEU A 111 -15.66 -3.66 -3.18
N ARG A 112 -16.67 -4.20 -3.86
CA ARG A 112 -17.99 -3.57 -3.87
C ARG A 112 -18.66 -3.65 -2.53
N GLN A 113 -18.41 -4.69 -1.76
CA GLN A 113 -18.99 -4.82 -0.44
C GLN A 113 -18.48 -3.77 0.52
N LYS A 114 -17.39 -3.09 0.21
CA LYS A 114 -16.88 -2.04 1.05
C LYS A 114 -17.62 -0.73 0.88
N GLU A 115 -18.43 -0.63 -0.13
CA GLU A 115 -19.18 0.60 -0.36
C GLU A 115 -20.37 0.66 0.57
N PRO A 116 -20.68 1.85 1.07
CA PRO A 116 -21.83 2.03 1.97
C PRO A 116 -23.16 1.74 1.30
#